data_0ecd16ffe3ba38ed4fa7eef428cbea13
#
_entry.id   0ecd16ffe3ba38ed4fa7eef428cbea13
#
_cell.length_a   1.000
_cell.length_b   1.000
_cell.length_c   1.000
_cell.angle_alpha   90.00
_cell.angle_beta   90.00
_cell.angle_gamma   90.00
#
_symmetry.space_group_name_H-M   'P 1'
#
loop_
_entity.id
_entity.type
_entity.pdbx_description
1 polymer ?
#
loop_
_entity_poly.entity_id
_entity_poly.type
_entity_poly.pdbx_seq_one_letter_code
_entity_poly.pdbx_strand_id
1 'polypeptide(L)'
;MKGVRILGLGGSIRYRPDGIHMFSEKEMASRISALQRKLHATGGFDILLTHAPIRGLGDQEDLAHRGFECFGPLLDHYHPAVMVHGHVHQAYAASHFVRERSWNGIPVINASTAWEFDLPETPDRKEPNRSGLRFMEKSSRM
;
A
#
# COMPACT_ATOMS: atom_id res chain seq x y z
N MET A 1 -2.69 19.47 5.38
CA MET A 1 -1.94 18.79 6.46
C MET A 1 -0.46 19.09 6.30
N LYS A 2 0.02 20.05 7.05
CA LYS A 2 1.42 20.47 6.98
C LYS A 2 2.31 19.38 7.61
N GLY A 3 3.30 18.91 6.85
CA GLY A 3 4.28 17.95 7.33
C GLY A 3 3.89 16.46 7.19
N VAL A 4 2.69 16.12 6.69
CA VAL A 4 2.29 14.72 6.41
C VAL A 4 2.46 14.41 4.94
N ARG A 5 3.17 13.32 4.65
CA ARG A 5 3.44 12.84 3.29
C ARG A 5 2.57 11.64 2.98
N ILE A 6 1.88 11.68 1.86
CA ILE A 6 0.97 10.63 1.43
C ILE A 6 1.48 10.03 0.12
N LEU A 7 1.65 8.71 0.10
CA LEU A 7 1.84 7.96 -1.14
C LEU A 7 0.49 7.37 -1.57
N GLY A 8 0.01 7.78 -2.75
CA GLY A 8 -1.23 7.27 -3.35
C GLY A 8 -0.96 6.26 -4.45
N LEU A 9 -1.60 5.09 -4.38
CA LEU A 9 -1.56 4.04 -5.39
C LEU A 9 -2.98 3.56 -5.71
N GLY A 10 -3.57 4.12 -6.75
CA GLY A 10 -4.91 3.73 -7.21
C GLY A 10 -4.89 2.45 -8.04
N GLY A 11 -6.06 1.85 -8.16
CA GLY A 11 -6.31 0.67 -8.98
C GLY A 11 -6.47 -0.63 -8.21
N SER A 12 -7.07 -1.62 -8.87
CA SER A 12 -7.30 -2.97 -8.36
C SER A 12 -6.53 -4.02 -9.16
N ILE A 13 -6.50 -5.25 -8.65
CA ILE A 13 -5.96 -6.38 -9.41
C ILE A 13 -6.77 -6.56 -10.70
N ARG A 14 -6.11 -6.90 -11.79
CA ARG A 14 -6.78 -7.14 -13.08
C ARG A 14 -7.56 -8.45 -13.03
N TYR A 15 -8.87 -8.36 -13.14
CA TYR A 15 -9.76 -9.52 -13.21
C TYR A 15 -10.52 -9.63 -14.54
N ARG A 16 -10.31 -8.66 -15.45
CA ARG A 16 -10.78 -8.72 -16.86
C ARG A 16 -9.82 -7.96 -17.77
N PRO A 17 -9.66 -8.38 -19.05
CA PRO A 17 -8.63 -7.85 -19.95
C PRO A 17 -8.77 -6.37 -20.26
N ASP A 18 -10.00 -5.87 -20.34
CA ASP A 18 -10.36 -4.50 -20.75
C ASP A 18 -10.62 -3.56 -19.55
N GLY A 19 -10.26 -4.00 -18.34
CA GLY A 19 -10.49 -3.22 -17.13
C GLY A 19 -9.64 -1.97 -17.06
N ILE A 20 -10.30 -0.80 -16.93
CA ILE A 20 -9.64 0.48 -16.68
C ILE A 20 -9.21 0.52 -15.21
N HIS A 21 -8.03 1.09 -14.94
CA HIS A 21 -7.44 1.16 -13.60
C HIS A 21 -7.28 -0.20 -12.91
N MET A 22 -7.04 -1.22 -13.70
CA MET A 22 -6.69 -2.56 -13.24
C MET A 22 -5.25 -2.89 -13.61
N PHE A 23 -4.53 -3.49 -12.69
CA PHE A 23 -3.11 -3.79 -12.83
C PHE A 23 -2.83 -5.22 -12.45
N SER A 24 -1.89 -5.87 -13.15
CA SER A 24 -1.28 -7.10 -12.66
C SER A 24 -0.39 -6.80 -11.46
N GLU A 25 0.00 -7.84 -10.71
CA GLU A 25 0.98 -7.71 -9.63
C GLU A 25 2.28 -7.07 -10.14
N LYS A 26 2.77 -7.53 -11.28
CA LYS A 26 3.98 -7.00 -11.93
C LYS A 26 3.85 -5.53 -12.33
N GLU A 27 2.70 -5.13 -12.88
CA GLU A 27 2.45 -3.74 -13.26
C GLU A 27 2.41 -2.83 -12.03
N MET A 28 1.75 -3.25 -10.94
CA MET A 28 1.72 -2.48 -9.70
C MET A 28 3.13 -2.38 -9.08
N ALA A 29 3.88 -3.46 -9.03
CA ALA A 29 5.27 -3.46 -8.57
C ALA A 29 6.15 -2.51 -9.41
N SER A 30 5.96 -2.46 -10.72
CA SER A 30 6.67 -1.52 -11.59
C SER A 30 6.30 -0.06 -11.32
N ARG A 31 5.05 0.24 -11.02
CA ARG A 31 4.62 1.59 -10.61
C ARG A 31 5.30 2.01 -9.31
N ILE A 32 5.39 1.11 -8.34
CA ILE A 32 6.10 1.35 -7.07
C ILE A 32 7.59 1.61 -7.35
N SER A 33 8.22 0.78 -8.17
CA SER A 33 9.63 0.94 -8.54
C SER A 33 9.92 2.29 -9.21
N ALA A 34 9.03 2.77 -10.06
CA ALA A 34 9.16 4.07 -10.71
C ALA A 34 9.14 5.25 -9.71
N LEU A 35 8.51 5.08 -8.56
CA LEU A 35 8.40 6.11 -7.53
C LEU A 35 9.57 6.10 -6.52
N GLN A 36 10.38 5.04 -6.50
CA GLN A 36 11.37 4.82 -5.45
C GLN A 36 12.41 5.93 -5.34
N ARG A 37 12.86 6.47 -6.46
CA ARG A 37 13.82 7.57 -6.47
C ARG A 37 13.26 8.81 -5.76
N LYS A 38 12.00 9.13 -6.03
CA LYS A 38 11.28 10.23 -5.40
C LYS A 38 11.02 9.97 -3.91
N LEU A 39 10.60 8.76 -3.58
CA LEU A 39 10.36 8.34 -2.19
C LEU A 39 11.65 8.43 -1.35
N HIS A 40 12.76 8.01 -1.92
CA HIS A 40 14.06 8.15 -1.26
C HIS A 40 14.43 9.62 -1.02
N ALA A 41 14.29 10.46 -2.05
CA ALA A 41 14.61 11.89 -1.94
C ALA A 41 13.75 12.63 -0.90
N THR A 42 12.51 12.19 -0.69
CA THR A 42 11.58 12.78 0.30
C THR A 42 11.66 12.12 1.68
N GLY A 43 12.51 11.09 1.87
CA GLY A 43 12.63 10.35 3.12
C GLY A 43 11.42 9.43 3.42
N GLY A 44 10.74 8.93 2.38
CA GLY A 44 9.58 8.05 2.51
C GLY A 44 8.24 8.78 2.61
N PHE A 45 7.28 8.15 3.26
CA PHE A 45 5.91 8.66 3.41
C PHE A 45 5.32 8.26 4.76
N ASP A 46 4.29 8.96 5.20
CA ASP A 46 3.64 8.75 6.50
C ASP A 46 2.34 7.94 6.35
N ILE A 47 1.65 8.09 5.22
CA ILE A 47 0.42 7.37 4.90
C ILE A 47 0.57 6.69 3.54
N LEU A 48 0.29 5.39 3.48
CA LEU A 48 0.03 4.69 2.22
C LEU A 48 -1.48 4.70 1.96
N LEU A 49 -1.91 5.39 0.92
CA LEU A 49 -3.31 5.45 0.51
C LEU A 49 -3.50 4.65 -0.77
N THR A 50 -4.25 3.55 -0.69
CA THR A 50 -4.52 2.68 -1.84
C THR A 50 -6.02 2.45 -2.05
N HIS A 51 -6.41 2.03 -3.25
CA HIS A 51 -7.76 1.51 -3.45
C HIS A 51 -7.85 0.05 -2.97
N ALA A 52 -6.94 -0.80 -3.43
CA ALA A 52 -6.90 -2.22 -3.11
C ALA A 52 -6.18 -2.50 -1.78
N PRO A 53 -6.57 -3.59 -1.07
CA PRO A 53 -5.88 -4.07 0.13
C PRO A 53 -4.55 -4.76 -0.19
N ILE A 54 -3.84 -5.19 0.86
CA ILE A 54 -2.72 -6.12 0.78
C ILE A 54 -3.26 -7.54 0.57
N ARG A 55 -2.59 -8.33 -0.28
CA ARG A 55 -2.89 -9.75 -0.42
C ARG A 55 -2.75 -10.49 0.93
N GLY A 56 -3.79 -11.20 1.33
CA GLY A 56 -3.83 -11.96 2.58
C GLY A 56 -4.17 -11.13 3.82
N LEU A 57 -4.41 -9.82 3.68
CA LEU A 57 -4.76 -8.95 4.80
C LEU A 57 -5.94 -8.04 4.44
N GLY A 58 -7.16 -8.49 4.75
CA GLY A 58 -8.37 -7.73 4.49
C GLY A 58 -8.88 -7.81 3.05
N ASP A 59 -8.25 -8.60 2.20
CA ASP A 59 -8.72 -8.93 0.86
C ASP A 59 -9.65 -10.16 0.87
N GLN A 60 -10.13 -10.57 -0.29
CA GLN A 60 -10.94 -11.76 -0.48
C GLN A 60 -10.28 -12.72 -1.47
N GLU A 61 -10.74 -13.97 -1.49
CA GLU A 61 -10.18 -15.00 -2.38
C GLU A 61 -10.61 -14.84 -3.83
N ASP A 62 -11.77 -14.22 -4.07
CA ASP A 62 -12.20 -13.94 -5.44
C ASP A 62 -11.27 -12.93 -6.13
N LEU A 63 -11.05 -13.13 -7.41
CA LEU A 63 -10.06 -12.36 -8.15
C LEU A 63 -10.31 -10.85 -8.13
N ALA A 64 -11.58 -10.43 -8.16
CA ALA A 64 -11.94 -9.02 -8.17
C ALA A 64 -11.56 -8.26 -6.89
N HIS A 65 -11.59 -8.94 -5.74
CA HIS A 65 -11.30 -8.35 -4.43
C HIS A 65 -9.95 -8.77 -3.85
N ARG A 66 -9.13 -9.44 -4.65
CA ARG A 66 -7.78 -9.84 -4.26
C ARG A 66 -6.89 -8.61 -4.13
N GLY A 67 -6.07 -8.58 -3.06
CA GLY A 67 -5.10 -7.52 -2.82
C GLY A 67 -3.79 -7.72 -3.58
N PHE A 68 -2.89 -6.74 -3.45
CA PHE A 68 -1.54 -6.80 -4.04
C PHE A 68 -0.52 -7.29 -3.02
N GLU A 69 0.31 -8.25 -3.43
CA GLU A 69 1.43 -8.75 -2.61
C GLU A 69 2.52 -7.69 -2.43
N CYS A 70 2.79 -6.89 -3.45
CA CYS A 70 3.86 -5.89 -3.44
C CYS A 70 3.66 -4.73 -2.43
N PHE A 71 2.48 -4.56 -1.86
CA PHE A 71 2.25 -3.59 -0.80
C PHE A 71 2.92 -3.99 0.53
N GLY A 72 3.06 -5.28 0.79
CA GLY A 72 3.74 -5.79 1.99
C GLY A 72 5.21 -5.31 2.08
N PRO A 73 6.07 -5.65 1.10
CA PRO A 73 7.44 -5.16 1.05
C PRO A 73 7.57 -3.64 1.06
N LEU A 74 6.63 -2.91 0.45
CA LEU A 74 6.58 -1.45 0.48
C LEU A 74 6.41 -0.92 1.91
N LEU A 75 5.50 -1.50 2.68
CA LEU A 75 5.30 -1.17 4.09
C LEU A 75 6.52 -1.55 4.94
N ASP A 76 7.08 -2.73 4.72
CA ASP A 76 8.25 -3.22 5.46
C ASP A 76 9.48 -2.34 5.25
N HIS A 77 9.63 -1.77 4.05
CA HIS A 77 10.77 -0.93 3.73
C HIS A 77 10.63 0.49 4.29
N TYR A 78 9.48 1.13 4.15
CA TYR A 78 9.30 2.53 4.50
C TYR A 78 8.69 2.77 5.88
N HIS A 79 8.07 1.79 6.50
CA HIS A 79 7.41 1.88 7.81
C HIS A 79 6.53 3.15 7.95
N PRO A 80 5.50 3.35 7.13
CA PRO A 80 4.59 4.46 7.32
C PRO A 80 3.82 4.33 8.63
N ALA A 81 3.22 5.41 9.09
CA ALA A 81 2.40 5.40 10.29
C ALA A 81 1.12 4.57 10.10
N VAL A 82 0.58 4.54 8.89
CA VAL A 82 -0.67 3.82 8.58
C VAL A 82 -0.78 3.54 7.08
N MET A 83 -1.44 2.42 6.75
CA MET A 83 -2.00 2.17 5.42
C MET A 83 -3.52 2.32 5.47
N VAL A 84 -4.08 3.03 4.50
CA VAL A 84 -5.53 3.21 4.34
C VAL A 84 -5.95 2.71 2.97
N HIS A 85 -6.93 1.82 2.93
CA HIS A 85 -7.46 1.28 1.68
C HIS A 85 -9.00 1.22 1.70
N GLY A 86 -9.59 0.90 0.56
CA GLY A 86 -11.02 0.68 0.40
C GLY A 86 -11.32 -0.65 -0.26
N HIS A 87 -12.04 -0.62 -1.35
CA HIS A 87 -12.36 -1.72 -2.27
C HIS A 87 -13.26 -2.82 -1.69
N VAL A 88 -12.89 -3.42 -0.57
CA VAL A 88 -13.71 -4.43 0.11
C VAL A 88 -14.73 -3.74 0.98
N HIS A 89 -15.99 -3.71 0.54
CA HIS A 89 -17.08 -3.06 1.24
C HIS A 89 -17.70 -3.97 2.31
N GLN A 90 -18.13 -3.38 3.41
CA GLN A 90 -18.81 -4.08 4.51
C GLN A 90 -20.02 -4.91 4.03
N ALA A 91 -20.76 -4.41 3.05
CA ALA A 91 -21.92 -5.10 2.49
C ALA A 91 -21.56 -6.45 1.83
N TYR A 92 -20.36 -6.60 1.30
CA TYR A 92 -19.89 -7.84 0.66
C TYR A 92 -19.18 -8.79 1.62
N ALA A 93 -18.62 -8.27 2.69
CA ALA A 93 -17.86 -9.03 3.67
C ALA A 93 -18.67 -9.36 4.95
N ALA A 94 -19.85 -8.82 5.06
CA ALA A 94 -20.85 -8.99 6.13
C ALA A 94 -20.31 -9.44 7.52
N SER A 95 -20.21 -10.75 7.74
CA SER A 95 -19.81 -11.32 9.03
C SER A 95 -18.30 -11.32 9.29
N HIS A 96 -17.46 -11.03 8.27
CA HIS A 96 -15.99 -11.09 8.35
C HIS A 96 -15.32 -9.73 8.15
N PHE A 97 -16.10 -8.66 8.04
CA PHE A 97 -15.55 -7.33 7.86
C PHE A 97 -14.84 -6.87 9.13
N VAL A 98 -13.54 -6.66 9.02
CA VAL A 98 -12.70 -6.08 10.07
C VAL A 98 -12.08 -4.80 9.53
N ARG A 99 -12.40 -3.68 10.15
CA ARG A 99 -11.97 -2.36 9.69
C ARG A 99 -10.49 -2.11 9.92
N GLU A 100 -9.97 -2.51 11.08
CA GLU A 100 -8.59 -2.29 11.46
C GLU A 100 -7.83 -3.61 11.59
N ARG A 101 -6.69 -3.68 10.92
CA ARG A 101 -5.76 -4.81 10.94
C ARG A 101 -4.35 -4.30 11.18
N SER A 102 -3.37 -5.18 11.24
CA SER A 102 -1.97 -4.82 11.41
C SER A 102 -1.09 -5.61 10.45
N TRP A 103 -0.16 -4.92 9.82
CA TRP A 103 0.93 -5.52 9.05
C TRP A 103 2.26 -5.20 9.74
N ASN A 104 2.89 -6.20 10.37
CA ASN A 104 4.16 -6.03 11.08
C ASN A 104 4.19 -4.79 12.00
N GLY A 105 3.11 -4.56 12.76
CA GLY A 105 2.95 -3.42 13.64
C GLY A 105 2.42 -2.13 12.98
N ILE A 106 2.27 -2.10 11.67
CA ILE A 106 1.71 -0.96 10.95
C ILE A 106 0.19 -1.11 10.89
N PRO A 107 -0.60 -0.15 11.40
CA PRO A 107 -2.05 -0.18 11.25
C PRO A 107 -2.47 -0.18 9.79
N VAL A 108 -3.41 -1.05 9.43
CA VAL A 108 -4.01 -1.15 8.10
C VAL A 108 -5.52 -0.97 8.25
N ILE A 109 -6.05 0.11 7.71
CA ILE A 109 -7.44 0.53 7.91
C ILE A 109 -8.20 0.43 6.59
N ASN A 110 -9.30 -0.32 6.60
CA ASN A 110 -10.28 -0.28 5.54
C ASN A 110 -11.26 0.88 5.79
N ALA A 111 -11.11 1.95 5.01
CA ALA A 111 -11.92 3.16 5.10
C ALA A 111 -13.09 3.18 4.10
N SER A 112 -13.52 2.03 3.61
CA SER A 112 -14.68 1.96 2.71
C SER A 112 -15.91 2.62 3.34
N THR A 113 -16.63 3.43 2.56
CA THR A 113 -17.69 4.35 2.97
C THR A 113 -17.13 5.63 3.60
N ALA A 114 -16.79 5.62 4.87
CA ALA A 114 -16.10 6.69 5.59
C ALA A 114 -15.59 6.17 6.94
N TRP A 115 -14.43 6.66 7.35
CA TRP A 115 -13.86 6.34 8.66
C TRP A 115 -12.99 7.49 9.16
N GLU A 116 -13.12 7.82 10.43
CA GLU A 116 -12.31 8.83 11.10
C GLU A 116 -11.39 8.14 12.11
N PHE A 117 -10.13 8.52 12.13
CA PHE A 117 -9.14 8.00 13.07
C PHE A 117 -8.05 9.04 13.34
N ASP A 118 -7.41 8.94 14.47
CA ASP A 118 -6.22 9.73 14.77
C ASP A 118 -5.01 9.15 14.04
N LEU A 119 -4.23 10.04 13.40
CA LEU A 119 -3.00 9.59 12.75
C LEU A 119 -2.01 9.12 13.82
N PRO A 120 -1.57 7.85 13.77
CA PRO A 120 -0.57 7.35 14.71
C PRO A 120 0.72 8.18 14.63
N GLU A 121 1.42 8.32 15.76
CA GLU A 121 2.75 8.93 15.76
C GLU A 121 3.65 8.18 14.79
N THR A 122 4.35 8.92 13.95
CA THR A 122 5.36 8.34 13.05
C THR A 122 6.49 7.80 13.93
N PRO A 123 6.83 6.51 13.82
CA PRO A 123 8.05 6.02 14.44
C PRO A 123 9.21 6.88 13.97
N ASP A 124 10.15 7.19 14.87
CA ASP A 124 11.36 7.94 14.53
C ASP A 124 11.91 7.43 13.19
N ARG A 125 11.94 8.34 12.23
CA ARG A 125 12.33 8.02 10.84
C ARG A 125 13.72 7.43 10.84
N LYS A 126 13.83 6.11 10.75
CA LYS A 126 15.08 5.51 10.33
C LYS A 126 15.34 6.00 8.91
N GLU A 127 16.47 6.68 8.70
CA GLU A 127 16.90 7.00 7.35
C GLU A 127 16.82 5.72 6.49
N PRO A 128 16.27 5.80 5.26
CA PRO A 128 16.20 4.64 4.39
C PRO A 128 17.58 4.04 4.24
N ASN A 129 17.68 2.76 4.55
CA ASN A 129 18.94 2.05 4.54
C ASN A 129 19.58 2.14 3.14
N ARG A 130 20.69 2.85 3.03
CA ARG A 130 21.45 3.04 1.77
C ARG A 130 21.81 1.72 1.07
N SER A 131 21.81 0.60 1.80
CA SER A 131 22.06 -0.73 1.22
C SER A 131 20.96 -1.21 0.28
N GLY A 132 19.72 -0.80 0.47
CA GLY A 132 18.62 -1.08 -0.45
C GLY A 132 18.75 -0.40 -1.80
N LEU A 133 19.34 0.79 -1.84
CA LEU A 133 19.60 1.53 -3.08
C LEU A 133 20.63 0.87 -3.99
N ARG A 134 21.67 0.25 -3.46
CA ARG A 134 22.69 -0.47 -4.26
C ARG A 134 22.09 -1.66 -5.00
N PHE A 135 21.11 -2.31 -4.43
CA PHE A 135 20.42 -3.43 -5.08
C PHE A 135 19.53 -2.95 -6.25
N MET A 136 18.92 -1.78 -6.11
CA MET A 136 18.04 -1.19 -7.12
C MET A 136 18.80 -0.56 -8.29
N GLU A 137 19.95 0.08 -8.05
CA GLU A 137 20.81 0.61 -9.11
C GLU A 137 21.34 -0.50 -10.03
N LYS A 138 21.59 -1.69 -9.51
CA LYS A 138 22.00 -2.85 -10.33
C LYS A 138 20.85 -3.42 -11.17
N SER A 139 19.61 -3.32 -10.72
CA SER A 139 18.44 -3.80 -11.45
C SER A 139 18.02 -2.85 -12.59
N SER A 140 18.31 -1.57 -12.48
CA SER A 140 17.98 -0.59 -13.52
C SER A 140 19.02 -0.47 -14.64
N ARG A 141 20.14 -1.20 -14.55
CA ARG A 141 21.18 -1.26 -15.59
C ARG A 141 21.11 -2.50 -16.49
N MET A 142 20.08 -3.34 -16.34
CA MET A 142 19.83 -4.47 -17.24
C MET A 142 18.63 -4.21 -18.13
#